data_35547fe2d7ae2a090f09efc51e586acc
#
_entry.id   35547fe2d7ae2a090f09efc51e586acc
#
_cell.length_a   1.000
_cell.length_b   1.000
_cell.length_c   1.000
_cell.angle_alpha   90.00
_cell.angle_beta   90.00
_cell.angle_gamma   90.00
#
_symmetry.space_group_name_H-M   'P 1'
#
loop_
_entity.id
_entity.type
_entity.pdbx_description
1 polymer ?
#
loop_
_entity_poly.entity_id
_entity_poly.type
_entity_poly.pdbx_seq_one_letter_code
_entity_poly.pdbx_strand_id
1 'polypeptide(L)'
;MALTGLQIYKLLPKTNCKECGFPTCLAFAMKLAQKGAELDKCPYVSDEAKVALEAAATPPIKLVAIGSGDRGFEIGNEVALFRHEKTFYHEPGLVVRVADNDPALADTAAAVAAYEVERVGMTFALNGIAVDNVSGDAATFGAAVTTVRGQAAGVPLVLMSADAAAIEAALTVAGAERPLIHAAAAANWQAMAELAKKHSCPLVIRSEAGDLSALAELSENVRGAGVEDLVLDPGTGDPAATLAASTQLRRLAIKKNFRALGFPTIAFAGAGSLPEQTAAATAAIAKYAGVVVLDGFDPALVYTLITLRLNIYTDPQKPIQMEPKLYEVGTPSPDSPLFITTNFSLTYFTVAGEIEASGVPVWLLVADADGMSVLTAWAAGKFDAEKIAKTVNTSGIADRLTHKKLVLPGFVAGLSGEVEEELPGWEIMVGPREAVEVPNYLKNVWKAD
;
A
#
# COMPACT_ATOMS: atom_id res chain seq x y z
N MET A 1 -1.00 19.98 -8.80
CA MET A 1 -0.14 20.80 -7.91
C MET A 1 -1.05 21.54 -6.95
N ALA A 2 -0.78 21.44 -5.66
CA ALA A 2 -1.49 22.28 -4.70
C ALA A 2 -1.41 23.74 -5.15
N LEU A 3 -2.50 24.47 -5.06
CA LEU A 3 -2.51 25.89 -5.40
C LEU A 3 -1.50 26.65 -4.52
N THR A 4 -0.70 27.47 -5.13
CA THR A 4 0.16 28.41 -4.38
C THR A 4 -0.70 29.45 -3.67
N GLY A 5 -0.22 30.02 -2.57
CA GLY A 5 -0.95 31.07 -1.86
C GLY A 5 -1.36 32.25 -2.78
N LEU A 6 -0.57 32.55 -3.80
CA LEU A 6 -0.93 33.58 -4.79
C LEU A 6 -2.07 33.18 -5.72
N GLN A 7 -2.15 31.89 -6.08
CA GLN A 7 -3.27 31.36 -6.88
C GLN A 7 -4.56 31.34 -6.07
N ILE A 8 -4.49 30.91 -4.80
CA ILE A 8 -5.63 30.99 -3.86
C ILE A 8 -6.06 32.44 -3.66
N TYR A 9 -5.12 33.36 -3.45
CA TYR A 9 -5.43 34.77 -3.28
C TYR A 9 -6.21 35.40 -4.47
N LYS A 10 -5.97 34.92 -5.70
CA LYS A 10 -6.73 35.36 -6.88
C LYS A 10 -8.22 35.03 -6.82
N LEU A 11 -8.58 33.95 -6.13
CA LEU A 11 -9.94 33.43 -5.96
C LEU A 11 -10.64 34.02 -4.73
N LEU A 12 -9.90 34.66 -3.81
CA LEU A 12 -10.47 35.29 -2.62
C LEU A 12 -11.02 36.67 -2.91
N PRO A 13 -11.97 37.20 -2.12
CA PRO A 13 -12.64 38.49 -2.36
C PRO A 13 -11.75 39.71 -2.24
N LYS A 14 -10.55 39.58 -1.69
CA LYS A 14 -9.51 40.63 -1.56
C LYS A 14 -9.94 41.87 -0.74
N THR A 15 -10.97 41.77 0.07
CA THR A 15 -11.52 42.84 0.88
C THR A 15 -10.68 43.19 2.11
N ASN A 16 -9.80 42.26 2.53
CA ASN A 16 -8.99 42.38 3.76
C ASN A 16 -9.84 42.72 5.01
N CYS A 17 -11.07 42.24 5.09
CA CYS A 17 -12.04 42.53 6.16
C CYS A 17 -11.62 42.01 7.54
N LYS A 18 -10.69 41.09 7.62
CA LYS A 18 -10.17 40.46 8.84
C LYS A 18 -11.17 39.50 9.56
N GLU A 19 -12.36 39.30 9.04
CA GLU A 19 -13.40 38.45 9.68
C GLU A 19 -12.99 36.96 9.76
N CYS A 20 -12.13 36.51 8.86
CA CYS A 20 -11.54 35.17 8.91
C CYS A 20 -10.44 35.03 9.99
N GLY A 21 -10.14 36.10 10.75
CA GLY A 21 -9.10 36.09 11.79
C GLY A 21 -7.67 36.38 11.25
N PHE A 22 -7.52 36.61 9.96
CA PHE A 22 -6.21 36.92 9.36
C PHE A 22 -6.12 38.41 8.95
N PRO A 23 -4.92 39.00 9.04
CA PRO A 23 -4.76 40.47 8.79
C PRO A 23 -5.04 40.86 7.35
N THR A 24 -4.85 39.98 6.39
CA THR A 24 -5.10 40.19 4.95
C THR A 24 -5.58 38.90 4.27
N CYS A 25 -6.31 39.04 3.16
CA CYS A 25 -6.69 37.89 2.32
C CYS A 25 -5.48 37.15 1.77
N LEU A 26 -4.34 37.81 1.57
CA LEU A 26 -3.10 37.16 1.17
C LEU A 26 -2.53 36.27 2.30
N ALA A 27 -2.52 36.75 3.55
CA ALA A 27 -2.09 35.95 4.70
C ALA A 27 -2.98 34.74 4.89
N PHE A 28 -4.30 34.89 4.73
CA PHE A 28 -5.26 33.80 4.75
C PHE A 28 -4.98 32.80 3.61
N ALA A 29 -4.76 33.27 2.37
CA ALA A 29 -4.43 32.43 1.24
C ALA A 29 -3.14 31.60 1.46
N MET A 30 -2.11 32.20 2.07
CA MET A 30 -0.86 31.50 2.41
C MET A 30 -1.09 30.42 3.45
N LYS A 31 -1.94 30.66 4.44
CA LYS A 31 -2.32 29.66 5.45
C LYS A 31 -3.17 28.53 4.87
N LEU A 32 -4.10 28.82 3.96
CA LEU A 32 -4.84 27.81 3.20
C LEU A 32 -3.89 26.94 2.36
N ALA A 33 -2.92 27.53 1.68
CA ALA A 33 -1.91 26.78 0.92
C ALA A 33 -1.08 25.84 1.80
N GLN A 34 -0.85 26.20 3.06
CA GLN A 34 -0.14 25.41 4.06
C GLN A 34 -1.06 24.43 4.82
N LYS A 35 -2.36 24.34 4.46
CA LYS A 35 -3.39 23.58 5.22
C LYS A 35 -3.50 24.00 6.69
N GLY A 36 -3.11 25.22 7.02
CA GLY A 36 -3.16 25.80 8.37
C GLY A 36 -4.41 26.66 8.65
N ALA A 37 -5.37 26.69 7.73
CA ALA A 37 -6.68 27.33 7.87
C ALA A 37 -7.71 26.59 7.01
N GLU A 38 -9.00 26.76 7.36
CA GLU A 38 -10.14 26.23 6.60
C GLU A 38 -10.80 27.35 5.81
N LEU A 39 -11.30 27.04 4.61
CA LEU A 39 -11.88 28.02 3.68
C LEU A 39 -13.15 28.66 4.25
N ASP A 40 -13.94 27.91 5.02
CA ASP A 40 -15.20 28.35 5.61
C ASP A 40 -15.06 29.50 6.62
N LYS A 41 -13.83 29.77 7.07
CA LYS A 41 -13.56 30.96 7.90
C LYS A 41 -13.78 32.28 7.17
N CYS A 42 -13.80 32.27 5.83
CA CYS A 42 -14.07 33.48 5.06
C CYS A 42 -15.54 33.51 4.60
N PRO A 43 -16.38 34.40 5.16
CA PRO A 43 -17.81 34.44 4.82
C PRO A 43 -18.09 35.01 3.41
N TYR A 44 -17.10 35.60 2.76
CA TYR A 44 -17.25 36.29 1.48
C TYR A 44 -16.66 35.56 0.28
N VAL A 45 -16.29 34.30 0.42
CA VAL A 45 -15.84 33.48 -0.72
C VAL A 45 -17.06 33.16 -1.59
N SER A 46 -16.98 33.46 -2.89
CA SER A 46 -18.04 33.08 -3.83
C SER A 46 -18.14 31.56 -3.98
N ASP A 47 -19.34 31.07 -4.30
CA ASP A 47 -19.56 29.63 -4.50
C ASP A 47 -18.68 29.09 -5.64
N GLU A 48 -18.46 29.86 -6.69
CA GLU A 48 -17.53 29.51 -7.78
C GLU A 48 -16.09 29.36 -7.27
N ALA A 49 -15.65 30.28 -6.38
CA ALA A 49 -14.31 30.22 -5.78
C ALA A 49 -14.20 29.06 -4.78
N LYS A 50 -15.25 28.71 -4.03
CA LYS A 50 -15.28 27.52 -3.17
C LYS A 50 -15.09 26.25 -4.00
N VAL A 51 -15.89 26.07 -5.04
CA VAL A 51 -15.78 24.91 -5.94
C VAL A 51 -14.38 24.84 -6.57
N ALA A 52 -13.82 25.96 -7.02
CA ALA A 52 -12.48 26.00 -7.61
C ALA A 52 -11.38 25.65 -6.59
N LEU A 53 -11.51 26.12 -5.34
CA LEU A 53 -10.54 25.85 -4.27
C LEU A 53 -10.65 24.43 -3.75
N GLU A 54 -11.85 23.88 -3.58
CA GLU A 54 -12.09 22.47 -3.21
C GLU A 54 -11.57 21.54 -4.31
N ALA A 55 -11.88 21.82 -5.56
CA ALA A 55 -11.35 21.06 -6.69
C ALA A 55 -9.82 21.07 -6.75
N ALA A 56 -9.20 22.17 -6.35
CA ALA A 56 -7.73 22.29 -6.31
C ALA A 56 -7.09 21.68 -5.06
N ALA A 57 -7.84 21.58 -3.96
CA ALA A 57 -7.39 20.90 -2.74
C ALA A 57 -7.44 19.38 -2.88
N THR A 58 -8.33 18.86 -3.73
CA THR A 58 -8.43 17.42 -4.05
C THR A 58 -7.19 16.97 -4.84
N PRO A 59 -6.60 15.80 -4.51
CA PRO A 59 -5.46 15.29 -5.25
C PRO A 59 -5.81 15.08 -6.74
N PRO A 60 -4.85 15.24 -7.67
CA PRO A 60 -5.07 15.03 -9.10
C PRO A 60 -5.64 13.66 -9.45
N ILE A 61 -5.25 12.62 -8.70
CA ILE A 61 -5.85 11.29 -8.75
C ILE A 61 -6.58 11.07 -7.42
N LYS A 62 -7.90 10.94 -7.47
CA LYS A 62 -8.78 10.83 -6.30
C LYS A 62 -8.47 9.57 -5.50
N LEU A 63 -8.65 9.63 -4.18
CA LEU A 63 -8.64 8.46 -3.31
C LEU A 63 -9.95 7.68 -3.49
N VAL A 64 -9.84 6.37 -3.63
CA VAL A 64 -10.98 5.45 -3.69
C VAL A 64 -10.72 4.29 -2.73
N ALA A 65 -11.67 4.00 -1.84
CA ALA A 65 -11.61 2.86 -0.94
C ALA A 65 -12.45 1.70 -1.52
N ILE A 66 -11.93 0.48 -1.43
CA ILE A 66 -12.55 -0.76 -1.89
C ILE A 66 -12.61 -1.73 -0.72
N GLY A 67 -13.77 -2.35 -0.53
CA GLY A 67 -14.01 -3.20 0.63
C GLY A 67 -14.36 -2.39 1.89
N SER A 68 -14.57 -3.09 2.98
CA SER A 68 -14.84 -2.54 4.31
C SER A 68 -14.10 -3.35 5.39
N GLY A 69 -14.03 -2.80 6.61
CA GLY A 69 -13.31 -3.43 7.71
C GLY A 69 -11.80 -3.48 7.52
N ASP A 70 -11.13 -4.35 8.27
CA ASP A 70 -9.67 -4.40 8.37
C ASP A 70 -8.96 -4.84 7.08
N ARG A 71 -9.67 -5.53 6.19
CA ARG A 71 -9.12 -5.96 4.89
C ARG A 71 -9.43 -5.01 3.74
N GLY A 72 -10.24 -3.97 3.96
CA GLY A 72 -10.47 -2.92 2.98
C GLY A 72 -9.15 -2.23 2.61
N PHE A 73 -9.03 -1.78 1.36
CA PHE A 73 -7.83 -1.09 0.88
C PHE A 73 -8.18 0.17 0.09
N GLU A 74 -7.24 1.08 0.07
CA GLU A 74 -7.36 2.38 -0.60
C GLU A 74 -6.41 2.47 -1.79
N ILE A 75 -6.86 3.12 -2.86
CA ILE A 75 -6.09 3.34 -4.08
C ILE A 75 -6.18 4.81 -4.51
N GLY A 76 -5.16 5.31 -5.20
CA GLY A 76 -5.14 6.71 -5.64
C GLY A 76 -4.49 7.65 -4.63
N ASN A 77 -5.07 8.84 -4.44
CA ASN A 77 -4.53 9.95 -3.63
C ASN A 77 -3.12 10.40 -4.09
N GLU A 78 -2.89 10.41 -5.40
CA GLU A 78 -1.57 10.67 -5.94
C GLU A 78 -1.44 12.07 -6.50
N VAL A 79 -0.29 12.68 -6.25
CA VAL A 79 0.01 14.08 -6.61
C VAL A 79 1.29 14.23 -7.43
N ALA A 80 2.14 13.20 -7.47
CA ALA A 80 3.41 13.17 -8.18
C ALA A 80 3.35 12.24 -9.40
N LEU A 81 4.10 12.59 -10.46
CA LEU A 81 4.11 11.79 -11.68
C LEU A 81 4.88 10.49 -11.50
N PHE A 82 5.97 10.53 -10.74
CA PHE A 82 6.87 9.42 -10.48
C PHE A 82 7.14 9.27 -8.99
N ARG A 83 7.34 8.03 -8.54
CA ARG A 83 7.60 7.72 -7.14
C ARG A 83 8.87 8.36 -6.57
N HIS A 84 9.87 8.65 -7.39
CA HIS A 84 11.08 9.32 -6.91
C HIS A 84 10.88 10.81 -6.55
N GLU A 85 9.75 11.37 -6.95
CA GLU A 85 9.37 12.75 -6.56
C GLU A 85 8.72 12.80 -5.18
N LYS A 86 8.05 11.71 -4.77
CA LYS A 86 7.35 11.59 -3.50
C LYS A 86 7.01 10.13 -3.21
N THR A 87 6.98 9.75 -1.93
CA THR A 87 6.48 8.45 -1.47
C THR A 87 5.02 8.25 -1.90
N PHE A 88 4.69 7.06 -2.42
CA PHE A 88 3.32 6.62 -2.68
C PHE A 88 2.84 5.78 -1.49
N TYR A 89 1.64 6.08 -0.97
CA TYR A 89 1.13 5.46 0.25
C TYR A 89 0.08 4.39 0.00
N HIS A 90 -0.54 4.37 -1.19
CA HIS A 90 -1.60 3.43 -1.54
C HIS A 90 -1.09 2.49 -2.62
N GLU A 91 -0.75 1.28 -2.18
CA GLU A 91 -0.26 0.22 -3.06
C GLU A 91 -1.39 -0.30 -3.97
N PRO A 92 -1.06 -0.79 -5.20
CA PRO A 92 -2.06 -1.46 -6.03
C PRO A 92 -2.62 -2.70 -5.33
N GLY A 93 -3.95 -2.81 -5.32
CA GLY A 93 -4.61 -4.02 -4.87
C GLY A 93 -4.33 -5.17 -5.86
N LEU A 94 -3.73 -6.27 -5.38
CA LEU A 94 -3.59 -7.52 -6.14
C LEU A 94 -4.85 -8.35 -5.92
N VAL A 95 -5.58 -8.60 -6.99
CA VAL A 95 -6.90 -9.26 -6.97
C VAL A 95 -6.87 -10.47 -7.89
N VAL A 96 -7.35 -11.62 -7.42
CA VAL A 96 -7.42 -12.85 -8.21
C VAL A 96 -8.80 -13.00 -8.84
N ARG A 97 -8.85 -13.19 -10.18
CA ARG A 97 -10.08 -13.42 -10.92
C ARG A 97 -10.47 -14.90 -10.88
N VAL A 98 -11.74 -15.16 -10.64
CA VAL A 98 -12.38 -16.48 -10.70
C VAL A 98 -13.68 -16.38 -11.49
N ALA A 99 -13.95 -17.35 -12.38
CA ALA A 99 -15.21 -17.40 -13.08
C ALA A 99 -16.34 -17.91 -12.17
N ASP A 100 -17.55 -17.41 -12.35
CA ASP A 100 -18.73 -17.79 -11.54
C ASP A 100 -19.15 -19.26 -11.72
N ASN A 101 -18.74 -19.90 -12.81
CA ASN A 101 -19.00 -21.28 -13.15
C ASN A 101 -17.76 -22.19 -13.02
N ASP A 102 -16.66 -21.68 -12.44
CA ASP A 102 -15.45 -22.47 -12.21
C ASP A 102 -15.70 -23.50 -11.09
N PRO A 103 -15.50 -24.80 -11.33
CA PRO A 103 -15.65 -25.82 -10.30
C PRO A 103 -14.65 -25.66 -9.14
N ALA A 104 -13.52 -24.98 -9.35
CA ALA A 104 -12.52 -24.69 -8.32
C ALA A 104 -12.77 -23.35 -7.58
N LEU A 105 -13.87 -22.66 -7.84
CA LEU A 105 -14.19 -21.33 -7.27
C LEU A 105 -14.03 -21.30 -5.75
N ALA A 106 -14.57 -22.30 -5.04
CA ALA A 106 -14.51 -22.36 -3.58
C ALA A 106 -13.07 -22.55 -3.06
N ASP A 107 -12.34 -23.47 -3.68
CA ASP A 107 -10.95 -23.79 -3.30
C ASP A 107 -10.01 -22.61 -3.58
N THR A 108 -10.19 -21.96 -4.74
CA THR A 108 -9.43 -20.76 -5.09
C THR A 108 -9.72 -19.60 -4.14
N ALA A 109 -10.98 -19.38 -3.77
CA ALA A 109 -11.36 -18.35 -2.81
C ALA A 109 -10.73 -18.61 -1.42
N ALA A 110 -10.76 -19.86 -0.95
CA ALA A 110 -10.13 -20.26 0.31
C ALA A 110 -8.60 -20.06 0.25
N ALA A 111 -7.94 -20.44 -0.85
CA ALA A 111 -6.51 -20.30 -1.03
C ALA A 111 -6.08 -18.82 -1.04
N VAL A 112 -6.83 -17.95 -1.71
CA VAL A 112 -6.59 -16.49 -1.72
C VAL A 112 -6.76 -15.88 -0.33
N ALA A 113 -7.79 -16.29 0.40
CA ALA A 113 -8.05 -15.79 1.74
C ALA A 113 -6.97 -16.20 2.76
N ALA A 114 -6.41 -17.38 2.59
CA ALA A 114 -5.39 -17.96 3.46
C ALA A 114 -3.96 -17.54 3.07
N TYR A 115 -3.76 -16.93 1.89
CA TYR A 115 -2.43 -16.59 1.42
C TYR A 115 -1.83 -15.45 2.22
N GLU A 116 -0.77 -15.76 2.94
CA GLU A 116 0.06 -14.80 3.66
C GLU A 116 1.53 -15.12 3.43
N VAL A 117 2.34 -14.09 3.31
CA VAL A 117 3.80 -14.21 3.17
C VAL A 117 4.48 -13.16 4.00
N GLU A 118 5.46 -13.57 4.78
CA GLU A 118 6.33 -12.65 5.50
C GLU A 118 7.49 -12.19 4.61
N ARG A 119 7.71 -10.89 4.57
CA ARG A 119 8.87 -10.28 3.91
C ARG A 119 9.31 -9.04 4.68
N VAL A 120 10.62 -8.94 4.95
CA VAL A 120 11.25 -7.85 5.73
C VAL A 120 10.54 -7.56 7.07
N GLY A 121 10.01 -8.62 7.71
CA GLY A 121 9.32 -8.53 8.99
C GLY A 121 7.87 -8.06 8.92
N MET A 122 7.34 -7.83 7.71
CA MET A 122 5.94 -7.47 7.47
C MET A 122 5.19 -8.63 6.84
N THR A 123 3.93 -8.83 7.20
CA THR A 123 3.04 -9.82 6.59
C THR A 123 2.26 -9.20 5.45
N PHE A 124 2.26 -9.87 4.30
CA PHE A 124 1.53 -9.45 3.11
C PHE A 124 0.50 -10.51 2.71
N ALA A 125 -0.66 -10.05 2.30
CA ALA A 125 -1.76 -10.85 1.79
C ALA A 125 -2.24 -10.33 0.43
N LEU A 126 -3.08 -11.10 -0.24
CA LEU A 126 -3.83 -10.65 -1.40
C LEU A 126 -4.94 -9.67 -0.98
N ASN A 127 -5.24 -8.68 -1.83
CA ASN A 127 -6.15 -7.61 -1.52
C ASN A 127 -7.61 -7.94 -1.86
N GLY A 128 -7.87 -8.90 -2.74
CA GLY A 128 -9.25 -9.18 -3.12
C GLY A 128 -9.44 -10.35 -4.09
N ILE A 129 -10.72 -10.65 -4.35
CA ILE A 129 -11.17 -11.64 -5.33
C ILE A 129 -12.10 -10.95 -6.31
N ALA A 130 -11.86 -11.13 -7.62
CA ALA A 130 -12.74 -10.69 -8.67
C ALA A 130 -13.60 -11.89 -9.12
N VAL A 131 -14.91 -11.81 -8.91
CA VAL A 131 -15.86 -12.80 -9.41
C VAL A 131 -16.35 -12.33 -10.76
N ASP A 132 -16.14 -13.15 -11.80
CA ASP A 132 -16.45 -12.81 -13.18
C ASP A 132 -17.68 -13.60 -13.65
N ASN A 133 -18.72 -12.89 -14.08
CA ASN A 133 -19.97 -13.47 -14.59
C ASN A 133 -19.79 -14.01 -16.03
N VAL A 134 -19.01 -15.06 -16.15
CA VAL A 134 -18.76 -15.75 -17.43
C VAL A 134 -19.99 -16.54 -17.89
N SER A 135 -20.80 -17.03 -16.95
CA SER A 135 -22.05 -17.75 -17.26
C SER A 135 -23.11 -16.88 -17.95
N GLY A 136 -23.07 -15.56 -17.73
CA GLY A 136 -24.12 -14.64 -18.18
C GLY A 136 -25.44 -14.79 -17.41
N ASP A 137 -25.48 -15.61 -16.35
CA ASP A 137 -26.70 -15.87 -15.56
C ASP A 137 -26.61 -15.21 -14.17
N ALA A 138 -27.57 -14.34 -13.86
CA ALA A 138 -27.59 -13.60 -12.61
C ALA A 138 -27.72 -14.49 -11.36
N ALA A 139 -28.43 -15.61 -11.44
CA ALA A 139 -28.61 -16.53 -10.33
C ALA A 139 -27.30 -17.29 -10.03
N THR A 140 -26.62 -17.77 -11.08
CA THR A 140 -25.31 -18.42 -10.99
C THR A 140 -24.28 -17.46 -10.39
N PHE A 141 -24.26 -16.20 -10.86
CA PHE A 141 -23.34 -15.19 -10.37
C PHE A 141 -23.59 -14.86 -8.88
N GLY A 142 -24.85 -14.66 -8.48
CA GLY A 142 -25.19 -14.45 -7.06
C GLY A 142 -24.82 -15.63 -6.16
N ALA A 143 -25.00 -16.88 -6.64
CA ALA A 143 -24.59 -18.08 -5.93
C ALA A 143 -23.07 -18.17 -5.82
N ALA A 144 -22.32 -17.84 -6.85
CA ALA A 144 -20.85 -17.79 -6.85
C ALA A 144 -20.33 -16.76 -5.81
N VAL A 145 -20.90 -15.56 -5.77
CA VAL A 145 -20.56 -14.54 -4.77
C VAL A 145 -20.86 -15.04 -3.36
N THR A 146 -21.98 -15.74 -3.16
CA THR A 146 -22.31 -16.35 -1.86
C THR A 146 -21.25 -17.41 -1.45
N THR A 147 -20.84 -18.25 -2.40
CA THR A 147 -19.80 -19.26 -2.17
C THR A 147 -18.46 -18.61 -1.80
N VAL A 148 -18.03 -17.58 -2.54
CA VAL A 148 -16.79 -16.84 -2.25
C VAL A 148 -16.86 -16.22 -0.86
N ARG A 149 -18.00 -15.64 -0.47
CA ARG A 149 -18.18 -15.10 0.90
C ARG A 149 -18.06 -16.16 1.99
N GLY A 150 -18.56 -17.35 1.75
CA GLY A 150 -18.42 -18.46 2.68
C GLY A 150 -16.98 -18.91 2.90
N GLN A 151 -16.12 -18.80 1.89
CA GLN A 151 -14.72 -19.23 1.93
C GLN A 151 -13.74 -18.10 2.28
N ALA A 152 -14.07 -16.86 1.92
CA ALA A 152 -13.18 -15.71 2.00
C ALA A 152 -13.88 -14.51 2.68
N ALA A 153 -14.40 -14.72 3.90
CA ALA A 153 -15.07 -13.68 4.66
C ALA A 153 -14.18 -12.46 4.87
N GLY A 154 -14.72 -11.26 4.63
CA GLY A 154 -14.00 -9.99 4.79
C GLY A 154 -12.99 -9.65 3.69
N VAL A 155 -12.66 -10.58 2.77
CA VAL A 155 -11.80 -10.26 1.62
C VAL A 155 -12.57 -9.38 0.64
N PRO A 156 -12.05 -8.21 0.24
CA PRO A 156 -12.70 -7.32 -0.72
C PRO A 156 -13.04 -7.99 -2.05
N LEU A 157 -14.18 -7.64 -2.64
CA LEU A 157 -14.61 -8.20 -3.92
C LEU A 157 -14.58 -7.17 -5.04
N VAL A 158 -14.29 -7.65 -6.24
CA VAL A 158 -14.60 -6.99 -7.51
C VAL A 158 -15.68 -7.80 -8.20
N LEU A 159 -16.84 -7.20 -8.46
CA LEU A 159 -17.98 -7.84 -9.10
C LEU A 159 -17.95 -7.52 -10.59
N MET A 160 -17.67 -8.52 -11.42
CA MET A 160 -17.44 -8.32 -12.85
C MET A 160 -18.62 -8.83 -13.66
N SER A 161 -19.43 -7.92 -14.19
CA SER A 161 -20.51 -8.20 -15.15
C SER A 161 -20.89 -6.95 -15.93
N ALA A 162 -21.28 -7.11 -17.19
CA ALA A 162 -21.90 -6.05 -17.97
C ALA A 162 -23.43 -5.98 -17.75
N ASP A 163 -24.02 -7.00 -17.12
CA ASP A 163 -25.44 -7.09 -16.83
C ASP A 163 -25.75 -6.50 -15.44
N ALA A 164 -26.60 -5.47 -15.41
CA ALA A 164 -27.04 -4.82 -14.19
C ALA A 164 -27.84 -5.75 -13.26
N ALA A 165 -28.60 -6.71 -13.81
CA ALA A 165 -29.36 -7.66 -13.01
C ALA A 165 -28.45 -8.64 -12.29
N ALA A 166 -27.37 -9.08 -12.93
CA ALA A 166 -26.35 -9.91 -12.30
C ALA A 166 -25.61 -9.15 -11.19
N ILE A 167 -25.23 -7.89 -11.42
CA ILE A 167 -24.63 -7.03 -10.39
C ILE A 167 -25.59 -6.81 -9.23
N GLU A 168 -26.88 -6.58 -9.46
CA GLU A 168 -27.86 -6.42 -8.38
C GLU A 168 -28.00 -7.70 -7.55
N ALA A 169 -28.03 -8.88 -8.17
CA ALA A 169 -28.03 -10.15 -7.47
C ALA A 169 -26.80 -10.31 -6.56
N ALA A 170 -25.61 -10.00 -7.06
CA ALA A 170 -24.36 -10.05 -6.30
C ALA A 170 -24.34 -9.01 -5.15
N LEU A 171 -24.85 -7.80 -5.38
CA LEU A 171 -24.92 -6.74 -4.37
C LEU A 171 -25.92 -7.05 -3.25
N THR A 172 -26.92 -7.88 -3.50
CA THR A 172 -27.81 -8.39 -2.44
C THR A 172 -27.04 -9.17 -1.40
N VAL A 173 -25.96 -9.85 -1.81
CA VAL A 173 -25.10 -10.65 -0.93
C VAL A 173 -23.96 -9.81 -0.34
N ALA A 174 -23.26 -9.03 -1.17
CA ALA A 174 -22.00 -8.40 -0.82
C ALA A 174 -22.06 -6.86 -0.73
N GLY A 175 -23.20 -6.22 -1.03
CA GLY A 175 -23.28 -4.76 -1.16
C GLY A 175 -22.89 -3.98 0.08
N ALA A 176 -23.18 -4.52 1.28
CA ALA A 176 -22.80 -3.91 2.55
C ALA A 176 -21.27 -3.85 2.78
N GLU A 177 -20.50 -4.66 2.10
CA GLU A 177 -19.04 -4.73 2.20
C GLU A 177 -18.32 -3.83 1.19
N ARG A 178 -19.07 -3.03 0.43
CA ARG A 178 -18.54 -2.04 -0.52
C ARG A 178 -17.61 -2.62 -1.59
N PRO A 179 -18.05 -3.64 -2.36
CA PRO A 179 -17.27 -4.19 -3.45
C PRO A 179 -17.06 -3.19 -4.58
N LEU A 180 -15.99 -3.37 -5.37
CA LEU A 180 -15.78 -2.63 -6.61
C LEU A 180 -16.67 -3.24 -7.72
N ILE A 181 -17.51 -2.45 -8.34
CA ILE A 181 -18.37 -2.88 -9.46
C ILE A 181 -17.60 -2.68 -10.78
N HIS A 182 -17.48 -3.72 -11.60
CA HIS A 182 -16.86 -3.70 -12.92
C HIS A 182 -17.84 -4.27 -13.98
N ALA A 183 -18.29 -3.52 -14.99
CA ALA A 183 -18.01 -2.14 -15.25
C ALA A 183 -19.21 -1.43 -15.89
N ALA A 184 -19.27 -0.12 -15.68
CA ALA A 184 -20.12 0.76 -16.44
C ALA A 184 -19.46 1.11 -17.78
N ALA A 185 -20.17 0.91 -18.88
CA ALA A 185 -19.79 1.27 -20.24
C ALA A 185 -20.89 2.14 -20.89
N ALA A 186 -20.67 2.63 -22.09
CA ALA A 186 -21.63 3.51 -22.78
C ALA A 186 -23.06 2.94 -22.84
N ALA A 187 -23.20 1.61 -22.92
CA ALA A 187 -24.49 0.95 -23.06
C ALA A 187 -25.27 0.75 -21.75
N ASN A 188 -24.61 0.72 -20.58
CA ASN A 188 -25.22 0.31 -19.32
C ASN A 188 -24.95 1.26 -18.15
N TRP A 189 -24.25 2.38 -18.37
CA TRP A 189 -23.74 3.23 -17.28
C TRP A 189 -24.83 3.77 -16.35
N GLN A 190 -26.03 4.08 -16.84
CA GLN A 190 -27.13 4.58 -16.00
C GLN A 190 -27.52 3.56 -14.94
N ALA A 191 -27.79 2.33 -15.36
CA ALA A 191 -28.18 1.26 -14.44
C ALA A 191 -27.05 0.92 -13.46
N MET A 192 -25.81 0.86 -13.93
CA MET A 192 -24.64 0.62 -13.08
C MET A 192 -24.42 1.75 -12.06
N ALA A 193 -24.60 3.01 -12.46
CA ALA A 193 -24.49 4.16 -11.58
C ALA A 193 -25.59 4.17 -10.49
N GLU A 194 -26.82 3.79 -10.83
CA GLU A 194 -27.91 3.63 -9.86
C GLU A 194 -27.58 2.58 -8.81
N LEU A 195 -27.06 1.42 -9.22
CA LEU A 195 -26.64 0.35 -8.30
C LEU A 195 -25.47 0.79 -7.41
N ALA A 196 -24.44 1.39 -8.00
CA ALA A 196 -23.28 1.91 -7.27
C ALA A 196 -23.70 2.94 -6.22
N LYS A 197 -24.59 3.87 -6.57
CA LYS A 197 -25.13 4.88 -5.65
C LYS A 197 -25.97 4.26 -4.55
N LYS A 198 -26.90 3.34 -4.89
CA LYS A 198 -27.79 2.64 -3.95
C LYS A 198 -26.99 1.91 -2.87
N HIS A 199 -25.87 1.29 -3.22
CA HIS A 199 -25.03 0.50 -2.32
C HIS A 199 -23.77 1.24 -1.83
N SER A 200 -23.56 2.51 -2.24
CA SER A 200 -22.36 3.31 -1.93
C SER A 200 -21.06 2.62 -2.34
N CYS A 201 -21.09 1.88 -3.46
CA CYS A 201 -19.96 1.13 -3.98
C CYS A 201 -19.13 1.94 -4.97
N PRO A 202 -17.80 1.76 -5.02
CA PRO A 202 -16.98 2.30 -6.09
C PRO A 202 -17.32 1.61 -7.43
N LEU A 203 -17.22 2.37 -8.52
CA LEU A 203 -17.62 1.92 -9.86
C LEU A 203 -16.47 2.07 -10.85
N VAL A 204 -16.16 0.98 -11.56
CA VAL A 204 -15.28 1.04 -12.72
C VAL A 204 -16.07 1.59 -13.91
N ILE A 205 -15.51 2.60 -14.58
CA ILE A 205 -15.99 3.06 -15.89
C ILE A 205 -15.02 2.56 -16.95
N ARG A 206 -15.57 2.03 -18.04
CA ARG A 206 -14.81 1.37 -19.09
C ARG A 206 -15.12 1.97 -20.45
N SER A 207 -14.07 2.34 -21.18
CA SER A 207 -14.14 2.60 -22.62
C SER A 207 -13.66 1.39 -23.42
N GLU A 208 -13.76 1.48 -24.74
CA GLU A 208 -13.24 0.45 -25.64
C GLU A 208 -11.95 0.91 -26.30
N ALA A 209 -11.06 -0.04 -26.55
CA ALA A 209 -9.83 0.16 -27.35
C ALA A 209 -8.95 1.35 -26.94
N GLY A 210 -8.99 1.75 -25.68
CA GLY A 210 -8.17 2.86 -25.16
C GLY A 210 -8.70 4.26 -25.50
N ASP A 211 -9.98 4.40 -25.85
CA ASP A 211 -10.58 5.70 -26.12
C ASP A 211 -10.74 6.53 -24.83
N LEU A 212 -9.75 7.39 -24.59
CA LEU A 212 -9.72 8.26 -23.41
C LEU A 212 -10.73 9.41 -23.47
N SER A 213 -11.23 9.77 -24.67
CA SER A 213 -12.25 10.81 -24.82
C SER A 213 -13.61 10.27 -24.37
N ALA A 214 -13.97 9.08 -24.83
CA ALA A 214 -15.18 8.38 -24.38
C ALA A 214 -15.12 8.08 -22.88
N LEU A 215 -13.94 7.71 -22.33
CA LEU A 215 -13.75 7.49 -20.91
C LEU A 215 -13.95 8.76 -20.08
N ALA A 216 -13.50 9.91 -20.57
CA ALA A 216 -13.70 11.20 -19.91
C ALA A 216 -15.18 11.61 -19.90
N GLU A 217 -15.87 11.49 -21.04
CA GLU A 217 -17.30 11.77 -21.13
C GLU A 217 -18.12 10.87 -20.19
N LEU A 218 -17.80 9.57 -20.16
CA LEU A 218 -18.44 8.61 -19.28
C LEU A 218 -18.23 8.95 -17.80
N SER A 219 -17.02 9.40 -17.45
CA SER A 219 -16.70 9.88 -16.10
C SER A 219 -17.58 11.06 -15.68
N GLU A 220 -17.75 12.04 -16.55
CA GLU A 220 -18.60 13.20 -16.28
C GLU A 220 -20.07 12.81 -16.12
N ASN A 221 -20.57 11.93 -16.99
CA ASN A 221 -21.94 11.42 -16.93
C ASN A 221 -22.23 10.66 -15.63
N VAL A 222 -21.36 9.73 -15.25
CA VAL A 222 -21.53 8.92 -14.03
C VAL A 222 -21.39 9.77 -12.76
N ARG A 223 -20.50 10.75 -12.75
CA ARG A 223 -20.40 11.72 -11.65
C ARG A 223 -21.64 12.62 -11.58
N GLY A 224 -22.18 13.03 -12.72
CA GLY A 224 -23.44 13.77 -12.80
C GLY A 224 -24.63 12.99 -12.22
N ALA A 225 -24.60 11.65 -12.26
CA ALA A 225 -25.58 10.78 -11.60
C ALA A 225 -25.33 10.62 -10.08
N GLY A 226 -24.25 11.16 -9.55
CA GLY A 226 -23.93 11.20 -8.10
C GLY A 226 -23.05 10.05 -7.62
N VAL A 227 -22.29 9.40 -8.49
CA VAL A 227 -21.26 8.41 -8.11
C VAL A 227 -19.90 9.11 -8.13
N GLU A 228 -19.29 9.23 -6.96
CA GLU A 228 -18.05 9.98 -6.79
C GLU A 228 -16.79 9.10 -6.83
N ASP A 229 -16.88 7.83 -6.45
CA ASP A 229 -15.75 6.91 -6.35
C ASP A 229 -15.64 6.07 -7.63
N LEU A 230 -14.82 6.56 -8.55
CA LEU A 230 -14.61 5.96 -9.85
C LEU A 230 -13.22 5.32 -9.98
N VAL A 231 -13.16 4.25 -10.77
CA VAL A 231 -11.91 3.61 -11.21
C VAL A 231 -11.95 3.52 -12.74
N LEU A 232 -10.83 3.79 -13.41
CA LEU A 232 -10.77 3.86 -14.87
C LEU A 232 -10.28 2.54 -15.45
N ASP A 233 -11.04 1.99 -16.41
CA ASP A 233 -10.62 0.91 -17.29
C ASP A 233 -10.59 1.44 -18.74
N PRO A 234 -9.41 1.63 -19.35
CA PRO A 234 -9.33 2.08 -20.73
C PRO A 234 -9.73 1.01 -21.76
N GLY A 235 -10.10 -0.20 -21.31
CA GLY A 235 -10.57 -1.27 -22.20
C GLY A 235 -9.51 -1.76 -23.20
N THR A 236 -8.25 -1.70 -22.85
CA THR A 236 -7.14 -2.14 -23.71
C THR A 236 -6.97 -3.65 -23.61
N GLY A 237 -6.83 -4.31 -24.78
CA GLY A 237 -6.75 -5.77 -24.88
C GLY A 237 -5.33 -6.33 -24.82
N ASP A 238 -4.28 -5.48 -24.88
CA ASP A 238 -2.88 -5.90 -24.90
C ASP A 238 -2.03 -5.06 -23.95
N PRO A 239 -0.89 -5.61 -23.46
CA PRO A 239 -0.02 -4.93 -22.50
C PRO A 239 0.60 -3.61 -23.02
N ALA A 240 0.90 -3.50 -24.31
CA ALA A 240 1.51 -2.29 -24.88
C ALA A 240 0.50 -1.15 -24.93
N ALA A 241 -0.74 -1.42 -25.37
CA ALA A 241 -1.83 -0.44 -25.33
C ALA A 241 -2.18 -0.04 -23.90
N THR A 242 -2.19 -0.98 -22.96
CA THR A 242 -2.40 -0.71 -21.51
C THR A 242 -1.32 0.22 -20.95
N LEU A 243 -0.06 -0.04 -21.28
CA LEU A 243 1.06 0.79 -20.88
C LEU A 243 0.96 2.22 -21.43
N ALA A 244 0.57 2.34 -22.71
CA ALA A 244 0.38 3.64 -23.37
C ALA A 244 -0.79 4.42 -22.75
N ALA A 245 -1.94 3.79 -22.57
CA ALA A 245 -3.13 4.38 -21.95
C ALA A 245 -2.85 4.84 -20.50
N SER A 246 -2.26 3.98 -19.67
CA SER A 246 -1.89 4.31 -18.28
C SER A 246 -0.94 5.50 -18.20
N THR A 247 0.04 5.57 -19.13
CA THR A 247 0.98 6.71 -19.20
C THR A 247 0.25 8.00 -19.58
N GLN A 248 -0.69 7.96 -20.52
CA GLN A 248 -1.48 9.12 -20.93
C GLN A 248 -2.44 9.58 -19.82
N LEU A 249 -3.20 8.67 -19.22
CA LEU A 249 -4.10 8.94 -18.10
C LEU A 249 -3.39 9.66 -16.97
N ARG A 250 -2.25 9.13 -16.53
CA ARG A 250 -1.47 9.72 -15.46
C ARG A 250 -0.96 11.12 -15.81
N ARG A 251 -0.51 11.34 -17.04
CA ARG A 251 -0.07 12.67 -17.50
C ARG A 251 -1.23 13.67 -17.61
N LEU A 252 -2.39 13.23 -18.07
CA LEU A 252 -3.60 14.06 -18.13
C LEU A 252 -4.05 14.45 -16.72
N ALA A 253 -4.14 13.50 -15.80
CA ALA A 253 -4.54 13.76 -14.42
C ALA A 253 -3.56 14.70 -13.69
N ILE A 254 -2.25 14.37 -13.68
CA ILE A 254 -1.27 15.04 -12.83
C ILE A 254 -0.68 16.30 -13.49
N LYS A 255 -0.23 16.23 -14.77
CA LYS A 255 0.39 17.38 -15.44
C LYS A 255 -0.62 18.39 -15.97
N LYS A 256 -1.76 17.90 -16.49
CA LYS A 256 -2.77 18.76 -17.10
C LYS A 256 -3.91 19.08 -16.15
N ASN A 257 -3.96 18.43 -14.97
CA ASN A 257 -5.06 18.55 -14.00
C ASN A 257 -6.44 18.31 -14.63
N PHE A 258 -6.50 17.35 -15.57
CA PHE A 258 -7.71 17.00 -16.27
C PHE A 258 -8.59 16.11 -15.40
N ARG A 259 -9.53 16.72 -14.70
CA ARG A 259 -10.30 16.11 -13.60
C ARG A 259 -11.23 14.99 -14.04
N ALA A 260 -11.72 15.01 -15.26
CA ALA A 260 -12.53 13.93 -15.80
C ALA A 260 -11.82 12.57 -15.82
N LEU A 261 -10.47 12.57 -15.87
CA LEU A 261 -9.63 11.38 -15.83
C LEU A 261 -8.75 11.30 -14.57
N GLY A 262 -9.12 12.06 -13.53
CA GLY A 262 -8.38 12.14 -12.26
C GLY A 262 -8.76 11.03 -11.26
N PHE A 263 -8.76 9.77 -11.70
CA PHE A 263 -9.11 8.61 -10.87
C PHE A 263 -8.06 7.51 -10.98
N PRO A 264 -7.97 6.58 -9.99
CA PRO A 264 -7.12 5.40 -10.10
C PRO A 264 -7.57 4.49 -11.24
N THR A 265 -6.67 3.62 -11.70
CA THR A 265 -6.94 2.70 -12.81
C THR A 265 -7.00 1.25 -12.35
N ILE A 266 -7.75 0.42 -13.08
CA ILE A 266 -7.67 -1.04 -12.99
C ILE A 266 -6.97 -1.58 -14.24
N ALA A 267 -6.16 -2.63 -14.07
CA ALA A 267 -5.47 -3.31 -15.16
C ALA A 267 -5.60 -4.83 -15.00
N PHE A 268 -5.57 -5.53 -16.11
CA PHE A 268 -5.69 -6.98 -16.16
C PHE A 268 -4.39 -7.61 -16.66
N ALA A 269 -3.93 -8.67 -15.98
CA ALA A 269 -2.74 -9.42 -16.39
C ALA A 269 -2.99 -10.24 -17.67
N GLY A 270 -4.28 -10.55 -17.97
CA GLY A 270 -4.69 -11.34 -19.13
C GLY A 270 -4.52 -12.84 -18.92
N ALA A 271 -5.14 -13.63 -19.80
CA ALA A 271 -5.20 -15.09 -19.77
C ALA A 271 -4.02 -15.74 -20.53
N GLY A 272 -2.81 -15.19 -20.43
CA GLY A 272 -1.60 -15.72 -21.03
C GLY A 272 -0.90 -16.77 -20.17
N SER A 273 0.26 -17.23 -20.65
CA SER A 273 1.17 -18.05 -19.84
C SER A 273 1.61 -17.29 -18.58
N LEU A 274 2.08 -18.01 -17.56
CA LEU A 274 2.53 -17.39 -16.30
C LEU A 274 3.58 -16.28 -16.50
N PRO A 275 4.61 -16.41 -17.39
CA PRO A 275 5.52 -15.32 -17.71
C PRO A 275 4.85 -14.10 -18.34
N GLU A 276 3.87 -14.30 -19.23
CA GLU A 276 3.14 -13.21 -19.87
C GLU A 276 2.26 -12.46 -18.87
N GLN A 277 1.54 -13.16 -18.01
CA GLN A 277 0.80 -12.56 -16.90
C GLN A 277 1.72 -11.79 -15.96
N THR A 278 2.87 -12.38 -15.61
CA THR A 278 3.87 -11.71 -14.77
C THR A 278 4.36 -10.41 -15.40
N ALA A 279 4.67 -10.42 -16.68
CA ALA A 279 5.13 -9.24 -17.40
C ALA A 279 4.06 -8.13 -17.47
N ALA A 280 2.81 -8.51 -17.78
CA ALA A 280 1.69 -7.56 -17.84
C ALA A 280 1.37 -6.95 -16.47
N ALA A 281 1.28 -7.76 -15.42
CA ALA A 281 1.06 -7.31 -14.06
C ALA A 281 2.22 -6.43 -13.55
N THR A 282 3.47 -6.79 -13.85
CA THR A 282 4.67 -5.99 -13.56
C THR A 282 4.58 -4.60 -14.20
N ALA A 283 4.22 -4.54 -15.48
CA ALA A 283 4.05 -3.28 -16.19
C ALA A 283 2.93 -2.43 -15.59
N ALA A 284 1.81 -3.05 -15.19
CA ALA A 284 0.69 -2.36 -14.54
C ALA A 284 1.10 -1.77 -13.18
N ILE A 285 1.79 -2.53 -12.32
CA ILE A 285 2.33 -2.04 -11.03
C ILE A 285 3.32 -0.89 -11.27
N ALA A 286 4.25 -1.05 -12.22
CA ALA A 286 5.26 -0.03 -12.54
C ALA A 286 4.67 1.24 -13.17
N LYS A 287 3.43 1.19 -13.64
CA LYS A 287 2.64 2.34 -14.13
C LYS A 287 1.57 2.80 -13.17
N TYR A 288 1.67 2.31 -11.93
CA TYR A 288 0.87 2.79 -10.80
C TYR A 288 -0.65 2.54 -10.96
N ALA A 289 -1.01 1.37 -11.50
CA ALA A 289 -2.41 0.93 -11.47
C ALA A 289 -2.88 0.83 -10.01
N GLY A 290 -4.13 1.21 -9.75
CA GLY A 290 -4.72 1.09 -8.41
C GLY A 290 -5.14 -0.34 -8.10
N VAL A 291 -5.61 -1.08 -9.11
CA VAL A 291 -5.99 -2.50 -9.01
C VAL A 291 -5.33 -3.28 -10.14
N VAL A 292 -4.75 -4.42 -9.82
CA VAL A 292 -4.20 -5.38 -10.79
C VAL A 292 -4.92 -6.71 -10.62
N VAL A 293 -5.66 -7.11 -11.65
CA VAL A 293 -6.42 -8.36 -11.68
C VAL A 293 -5.58 -9.45 -12.33
N LEU A 294 -5.32 -10.51 -11.57
CA LEU A 294 -4.59 -11.72 -11.97
C LEU A 294 -5.58 -12.77 -12.48
N ASP A 295 -5.22 -13.49 -13.51
CA ASP A 295 -6.06 -14.52 -14.13
C ASP A 295 -5.78 -15.90 -13.48
N GLY A 296 -6.34 -16.10 -12.30
CA GLY A 296 -6.10 -17.26 -11.44
C GLY A 296 -5.08 -17.01 -10.34
N PHE A 297 -4.97 -17.97 -9.44
CA PHE A 297 -4.09 -17.92 -8.28
C PHE A 297 -2.85 -18.79 -8.47
N ASP A 298 -1.68 -18.16 -8.51
CA ASP A 298 -0.37 -18.82 -8.47
C ASP A 298 0.51 -18.16 -7.41
N PRO A 299 0.93 -18.88 -6.35
CA PRO A 299 1.73 -18.32 -5.26
C PRO A 299 3.06 -17.73 -5.69
N ALA A 300 3.73 -18.30 -6.71
CA ALA A 300 5.02 -17.80 -7.19
C ALA A 300 4.87 -16.47 -7.93
N LEU A 301 3.83 -16.35 -8.76
CA LEU A 301 3.46 -15.09 -9.40
C LEU A 301 3.15 -14.03 -8.34
N VAL A 302 2.26 -14.35 -7.39
CA VAL A 302 1.84 -13.42 -6.32
C VAL A 302 3.03 -12.94 -5.51
N TYR A 303 3.93 -13.84 -5.07
CA TYR A 303 5.13 -13.46 -4.32
C TYR A 303 6.05 -12.51 -5.10
N THR A 304 6.23 -12.77 -6.39
CA THR A 304 7.02 -11.91 -7.27
C THR A 304 6.43 -10.50 -7.37
N LEU A 305 5.11 -10.40 -7.53
CA LEU A 305 4.41 -9.12 -7.63
C LEU A 305 4.36 -8.35 -6.30
N ILE A 306 4.20 -9.03 -5.16
CA ILE A 306 4.31 -8.43 -3.83
C ILE A 306 5.71 -7.84 -3.63
N THR A 307 6.75 -8.57 -4.02
CA THR A 307 8.13 -8.09 -3.93
C THR A 307 8.36 -6.83 -4.77
N LEU A 308 7.88 -6.81 -6.00
CA LEU A 308 7.96 -5.64 -6.88
C LEU A 308 7.18 -4.45 -6.30
N ARG A 309 5.93 -4.70 -5.87
CA ARG A 309 5.05 -3.69 -5.28
C ARG A 309 5.70 -3.03 -4.08
N LEU A 310 6.23 -3.82 -3.16
CA LEU A 310 6.95 -3.32 -1.98
C LEU A 310 8.11 -2.40 -2.38
N ASN A 311 8.91 -2.79 -3.38
CA ASN A 311 10.04 -1.97 -3.84
C ASN A 311 9.60 -0.64 -4.48
N ILE A 312 8.45 -0.62 -5.17
CA ILE A 312 7.95 0.60 -5.83
C ILE A 312 7.27 1.54 -4.81
N TYR A 313 6.55 0.99 -3.83
CA TYR A 313 5.72 1.77 -2.90
C TYR A 313 6.39 2.05 -1.54
N THR A 314 7.67 1.74 -1.39
CA THR A 314 8.48 2.22 -0.26
C THR A 314 8.93 3.67 -0.49
N ASP A 315 9.34 4.34 0.59
CA ASP A 315 9.90 5.68 0.52
C ASP A 315 11.16 5.68 -0.37
N PRO A 316 11.21 6.44 -1.49
CA PRO A 316 12.35 6.43 -2.38
C PRO A 316 13.63 7.02 -1.76
N GLN A 317 13.51 7.72 -0.65
CA GLN A 317 14.63 8.31 0.08
C GLN A 317 15.14 7.42 1.23
N LYS A 318 14.44 6.32 1.53
CA LYS A 318 14.81 5.39 2.59
C LYS A 318 15.00 3.98 2.01
N PRO A 319 16.04 3.26 2.44
CA PRO A 319 16.19 1.85 2.07
C PRO A 319 15.03 1.01 2.63
N ILE A 320 14.80 -0.17 2.05
CA ILE A 320 13.86 -1.14 2.63
C ILE A 320 14.36 -1.50 4.03
N GLN A 321 13.46 -1.43 4.99
CA GLN A 321 13.75 -1.60 6.40
C GLN A 321 13.10 -2.88 6.92
N MET A 322 13.80 -3.53 7.86
CA MET A 322 13.17 -4.53 8.71
C MET A 322 12.27 -3.83 9.73
N GLU A 323 11.18 -4.49 10.11
CA GLU A 323 10.39 -4.05 11.24
C GLU A 323 11.23 -4.12 12.52
N PRO A 324 11.33 -3.02 13.31
CA PRO A 324 12.05 -3.04 14.58
C PRO A 324 11.34 -3.92 15.60
N LYS A 325 11.86 -5.10 15.83
CA LYS A 325 11.37 -6.07 16.81
C LYS A 325 12.42 -7.12 17.17
N LEU A 326 12.05 -8.04 18.06
CA LEU A 326 12.83 -9.22 18.37
C LEU A 326 12.53 -10.33 17.35
N TYR A 327 13.58 -10.86 16.73
CA TYR A 327 13.49 -11.99 15.79
C TYR A 327 14.11 -13.23 16.40
N GLU A 328 13.51 -14.37 16.10
CA GLU A 328 14.01 -15.69 16.45
C GLU A 328 14.72 -16.28 15.22
N VAL A 329 16.05 -16.41 15.30
CA VAL A 329 16.83 -17.08 14.26
C VAL A 329 17.12 -18.50 14.71
N GLY A 330 16.54 -19.47 14.03
CA GLY A 330 16.46 -20.84 14.53
C GLY A 330 15.36 -20.99 15.61
N THR A 331 15.61 -21.82 16.61
CA THR A 331 14.69 -22.01 17.75
C THR A 331 15.44 -21.64 19.05
N PRO A 332 15.55 -20.34 19.37
CA PRO A 332 16.34 -19.92 20.53
C PRO A 332 15.67 -20.29 21.85
N SER A 333 16.49 -20.73 22.79
CA SER A 333 16.14 -21.00 24.19
C SER A 333 16.44 -19.80 25.08
N PRO A 334 16.03 -19.80 26.35
CA PRO A 334 16.41 -18.76 27.31
C PRO A 334 17.94 -18.57 27.51
N ASP A 335 18.75 -19.60 27.22
CA ASP A 335 20.21 -19.54 27.31
C ASP A 335 20.88 -19.12 25.99
N SER A 336 20.09 -18.90 24.93
CA SER A 336 20.62 -18.51 23.61
C SER A 336 21.12 -17.08 23.60
N PRO A 337 22.17 -16.77 22.80
CA PRO A 337 22.72 -15.41 22.72
C PRO A 337 21.68 -14.39 22.25
N LEU A 338 21.79 -13.17 22.80
CA LEU A 338 21.06 -12.01 22.32
C LEU A 338 22.01 -11.09 21.54
N PHE A 339 21.75 -10.94 20.25
CA PHE A 339 22.43 -9.98 19.38
C PHE A 339 21.54 -8.77 19.12
N ILE A 340 22.15 -7.60 18.94
CA ILE A 340 21.44 -6.41 18.48
C ILE A 340 22.03 -5.90 17.17
N THR A 341 21.16 -5.42 16.27
CA THR A 341 21.55 -4.75 15.02
C THR A 341 20.56 -3.66 14.65
N THR A 342 20.80 -2.96 13.54
CA THR A 342 19.89 -1.94 13.00
C THR A 342 18.86 -2.53 12.03
N ASN A 343 17.81 -1.77 11.75
CA ASN A 343 16.73 -2.18 10.84
C ASN A 343 17.05 -2.01 9.34
N PHE A 344 18.33 -1.83 8.97
CA PHE A 344 18.74 -1.91 7.56
C PHE A 344 18.60 -3.36 7.07
N SER A 345 17.74 -3.60 6.07
CA SER A 345 17.42 -4.95 5.61
C SER A 345 18.65 -5.76 5.19
N LEU A 346 19.60 -5.13 4.49
CA LEU A 346 20.83 -5.82 4.08
C LEU A 346 21.65 -6.29 5.28
N THR A 347 21.81 -5.45 6.31
CA THR A 347 22.51 -5.83 7.55
C THR A 347 21.80 -6.99 8.24
N TYR A 348 20.48 -6.91 8.37
CA TYR A 348 19.69 -7.97 8.98
C TYR A 348 19.87 -9.31 8.26
N PHE A 349 19.63 -9.35 6.95
CA PHE A 349 19.72 -10.60 6.18
C PHE A 349 21.13 -11.18 6.18
N THR A 350 22.15 -10.34 6.16
CA THR A 350 23.54 -10.80 6.23
C THR A 350 23.82 -11.43 7.60
N VAL A 351 23.46 -10.77 8.70
CA VAL A 351 23.69 -11.27 10.05
C VAL A 351 22.84 -12.53 10.32
N ALA A 352 21.55 -12.50 9.98
CA ALA A 352 20.66 -13.64 10.17
C ALA A 352 21.11 -14.87 9.38
N GLY A 353 21.53 -14.68 8.11
CA GLY A 353 22.06 -15.78 7.27
C GLY A 353 23.32 -16.42 7.85
N GLU A 354 24.24 -15.63 8.42
CA GLU A 354 25.44 -16.16 9.09
C GLU A 354 25.11 -16.86 10.44
N ILE A 355 24.08 -16.37 11.16
CA ILE A 355 23.58 -17.05 12.35
C ILE A 355 22.99 -18.42 11.94
N GLU A 356 22.13 -18.47 10.93
CA GLU A 356 21.55 -19.72 10.40
C GLU A 356 22.64 -20.71 9.97
N ALA A 357 23.65 -20.23 9.24
CA ALA A 357 24.79 -21.02 8.81
C ALA A 357 25.62 -21.59 9.97
N SER A 358 25.62 -20.93 11.12
CA SER A 358 26.30 -21.40 12.33
C SER A 358 25.64 -22.66 12.92
N GLY A 359 24.30 -22.81 12.74
CA GLY A 359 23.48 -23.79 13.41
C GLY A 359 23.22 -23.50 14.90
N VAL A 360 23.64 -22.36 15.43
CA VAL A 360 23.38 -21.93 16.82
C VAL A 360 22.19 -20.97 16.81
N PRO A 361 21.10 -21.29 17.55
CA PRO A 361 19.93 -20.41 17.64
C PRO A 361 20.26 -19.10 18.39
N VAL A 362 19.73 -17.98 17.91
CA VAL A 362 20.02 -16.62 18.43
C VAL A 362 18.75 -15.79 18.49
N TRP A 363 18.62 -14.99 19.56
CA TRP A 363 17.71 -13.88 19.65
C TRP A 363 18.33 -12.67 18.92
N LEU A 364 17.75 -12.23 17.81
CA LEU A 364 18.25 -11.08 17.04
C LEU A 364 17.33 -9.89 17.25
N LEU A 365 17.75 -8.92 18.05
CA LEU A 365 17.00 -7.70 18.33
C LEU A 365 17.34 -6.64 17.27
N VAL A 366 16.31 -6.12 16.61
CA VAL A 366 16.44 -5.12 15.56
C VAL A 366 15.98 -3.76 16.07
N ALA A 367 16.93 -2.82 16.18
CA ALA A 367 16.65 -1.44 16.58
C ALA A 367 16.23 -0.58 15.38
N ASP A 368 15.28 0.33 15.60
CA ASP A 368 14.91 1.33 14.60
C ASP A 368 16.04 2.39 14.48
N ALA A 369 16.68 2.40 13.35
CA ALA A 369 17.76 3.32 12.99
C ALA A 369 17.50 4.02 11.64
N ASP A 370 16.22 4.27 11.30
CA ASP A 370 15.80 4.86 10.03
C ASP A 370 16.32 4.07 8.80
N GLY A 371 16.51 2.75 8.94
CA GLY A 371 17.03 1.87 7.87
C GLY A 371 18.50 2.08 7.55
N MET A 372 19.29 2.65 8.44
CA MET A 372 20.73 2.87 8.25
C MET A 372 21.53 1.65 8.72
N SER A 373 22.68 1.38 8.08
CA SER A 373 23.64 0.39 8.55
C SER A 373 24.23 0.82 9.91
N VAL A 374 24.80 -0.14 10.66
CA VAL A 374 25.31 0.08 12.02
C VAL A 374 26.23 1.31 12.12
N LEU A 375 27.26 1.40 11.27
CA LEU A 375 28.20 2.53 11.31
C LEU A 375 27.55 3.86 10.91
N THR A 376 26.69 3.83 9.89
CA THR A 376 25.99 5.04 9.44
C THR A 376 25.00 5.54 10.49
N ALA A 377 24.28 4.62 11.12
CA ALA A 377 23.34 4.94 12.20
C ALA A 377 24.04 5.48 13.44
N TRP A 378 25.16 4.88 13.83
CA TRP A 378 26.00 5.37 14.91
C TRP A 378 26.52 6.79 14.63
N ALA A 379 27.09 7.02 13.46
CA ALA A 379 27.60 8.33 13.07
C ALA A 379 26.49 9.40 12.97
N ALA A 380 25.25 8.99 12.69
CA ALA A 380 24.09 9.88 12.64
C ALA A 380 23.37 10.05 13.99
N GLY A 381 23.88 9.45 15.10
CA GLY A 381 23.24 9.49 16.42
C GLY A 381 21.89 8.76 16.47
N LYS A 382 21.72 7.73 15.62
CA LYS A 382 20.49 6.92 15.52
C LYS A 382 20.67 5.51 16.12
N PHE A 383 21.90 5.16 16.47
CA PHE A 383 22.26 3.89 17.12
C PHE A 383 23.35 4.16 18.16
N ASP A 384 22.93 4.67 19.31
CA ASP A 384 23.73 5.02 20.47
C ASP A 384 23.31 4.17 21.68
N ALA A 385 23.96 4.39 22.84
CA ALA A 385 23.73 3.63 24.08
C ALA A 385 22.29 3.76 24.57
N GLU A 386 21.69 4.96 24.55
CA GLU A 386 20.32 5.21 24.99
C GLU A 386 19.32 4.45 24.10
N LYS A 387 19.50 4.51 22.77
CA LYS A 387 18.66 3.81 21.81
C LYS A 387 18.74 2.30 21.96
N ILE A 388 19.94 1.75 22.15
CA ILE A 388 20.18 0.32 22.41
C ILE A 388 19.47 -0.10 23.68
N ALA A 389 19.69 0.59 24.78
CA ALA A 389 19.09 0.29 26.07
C ALA A 389 17.54 0.36 26.01
N LYS A 390 17.01 1.40 25.41
CA LYS A 390 15.57 1.54 25.19
C LYS A 390 15.00 0.37 24.38
N THR A 391 15.70 -0.05 23.32
CA THR A 391 15.26 -1.16 22.48
C THR A 391 15.24 -2.47 23.27
N VAL A 392 16.26 -2.75 24.06
CA VAL A 392 16.31 -3.93 24.95
C VAL A 392 15.16 -3.90 25.96
N ASN A 393 14.98 -2.78 26.67
CA ASN A 393 13.96 -2.65 27.71
C ASN A 393 12.52 -2.77 27.18
N THR A 394 12.25 -2.27 25.96
CA THR A 394 10.91 -2.31 25.36
C THR A 394 10.60 -3.61 24.65
N SER A 395 11.60 -4.44 24.35
CA SER A 395 11.43 -5.70 23.62
C SER A 395 10.83 -6.83 24.46
N GLY A 396 10.86 -6.73 25.79
CA GLY A 396 10.48 -7.81 26.72
C GLY A 396 11.45 -8.99 26.75
N ILE A 397 12.62 -8.88 26.11
CA ILE A 397 13.59 -10.00 26.04
C ILE A 397 14.19 -10.33 27.41
N ALA A 398 14.30 -9.36 28.30
CA ALA A 398 14.86 -9.54 29.63
C ALA A 398 14.13 -10.63 30.47
N ASP A 399 12.83 -10.81 30.24
CA ASP A 399 11.98 -11.80 30.92
C ASP A 399 12.07 -13.19 30.27
N ARG A 400 12.67 -13.29 29.09
CA ARG A 400 12.80 -14.53 28.29
C ARG A 400 14.17 -15.19 28.44
N LEU A 401 15.17 -14.43 28.95
CA LEU A 401 16.55 -14.90 29.09
C LEU A 401 16.87 -15.33 30.52
N THR A 402 17.71 -16.39 30.66
CA THR A 402 18.31 -16.80 31.94
C THR A 402 19.53 -15.96 32.28
N HIS A 403 20.13 -15.28 31.32
CA HIS A 403 21.28 -14.41 31.42
C HIS A 403 20.94 -12.96 31.07
N LYS A 404 21.82 -12.04 31.38
CA LYS A 404 21.73 -10.62 30.98
C LYS A 404 22.97 -10.24 30.16
N LYS A 405 23.17 -10.91 29.04
CA LYS A 405 24.28 -10.66 28.11
C LYS A 405 23.74 -10.17 26.77
N LEU A 406 24.29 -9.06 26.26
CA LEU A 406 23.96 -8.46 24.98
C LEU A 406 25.21 -8.38 24.12
N VAL A 407 25.13 -8.89 22.89
CA VAL A 407 26.23 -8.84 21.92
C VAL A 407 26.02 -7.65 20.99
N LEU A 408 26.94 -6.68 21.06
CA LEU A 408 26.98 -5.51 20.17
C LEU A 408 27.72 -5.83 18.86
N PRO A 409 27.35 -5.19 17.73
CA PRO A 409 28.16 -5.25 16.51
C PRO A 409 29.58 -4.73 16.79
N GLY A 410 30.60 -5.45 16.33
CA GLY A 410 32.00 -5.11 16.63
C GLY A 410 32.47 -3.74 16.12
N PHE A 411 31.78 -3.18 15.11
CA PHE A 411 32.05 -1.83 14.61
C PHE A 411 31.71 -0.72 15.61
N VAL A 412 30.84 -0.98 16.57
CA VAL A 412 30.42 -0.02 17.61
C VAL A 412 30.90 -0.47 19.02
N ALA A 413 31.99 -1.23 19.07
CA ALA A 413 32.59 -1.68 20.31
C ALA A 413 32.87 -0.55 21.33
N GLY A 414 33.13 0.66 20.85
CA GLY A 414 33.32 1.84 21.67
C GLY A 414 32.12 2.25 22.54
N LEU A 415 30.91 1.76 22.18
CA LEU A 415 29.69 2.03 22.95
C LEU A 415 29.52 1.09 24.17
N SER A 416 30.34 0.04 24.33
CA SER A 416 30.10 -1.01 25.34
C SER A 416 29.95 -0.42 26.74
N GLY A 417 30.86 0.46 27.16
CA GLY A 417 30.80 1.09 28.50
C GLY A 417 29.57 1.98 28.69
N GLU A 418 29.22 2.79 27.70
CA GLU A 418 28.01 3.63 27.74
C GLU A 418 26.74 2.78 27.81
N VAL A 419 26.69 1.65 27.06
CA VAL A 419 25.56 0.73 27.11
C VAL A 419 25.46 0.02 28.45
N GLU A 420 26.57 -0.33 29.10
CA GLU A 420 26.58 -0.89 30.47
C GLU A 420 26.03 0.10 31.50
N GLU A 421 26.31 1.40 31.33
CA GLU A 421 25.74 2.45 32.19
C GLU A 421 24.23 2.57 32.02
N GLU A 422 23.74 2.48 30.77
CA GLU A 422 22.30 2.58 30.42
C GLU A 422 21.51 1.29 30.69
N LEU A 423 22.20 0.13 30.81
CA LEU A 423 21.61 -1.18 31.10
C LEU A 423 22.21 -1.80 32.37
N PRO A 424 21.90 -1.29 33.55
CA PRO A 424 22.48 -1.79 34.82
C PRO A 424 22.22 -3.30 34.98
N GLY A 425 23.30 -4.04 35.24
CA GLY A 425 23.27 -5.49 35.46
C GLY A 425 23.27 -6.33 34.19
N TRP A 426 23.46 -5.73 33.01
CA TRP A 426 23.77 -6.43 31.78
C TRP A 426 25.27 -6.49 31.54
N GLU A 427 25.76 -7.60 31.01
CA GLU A 427 27.09 -7.77 30.44
C GLU A 427 27.06 -7.45 28.95
N ILE A 428 27.84 -6.48 28.54
CA ILE A 428 27.89 -6.05 27.14
C ILE A 428 29.10 -6.69 26.46
N MET A 429 28.80 -7.65 25.59
CA MET A 429 29.80 -8.38 24.83
C MET A 429 30.02 -7.70 23.49
N VAL A 430 31.27 -7.65 23.04
CA VAL A 430 31.61 -7.15 21.71
C VAL A 430 31.62 -8.33 20.72
N GLY A 431 30.74 -8.31 19.77
CA GLY A 431 30.67 -9.27 18.69
C GLY A 431 31.70 -9.02 17.57
N PRO A 432 31.67 -9.81 16.50
CA PRO A 432 32.57 -9.63 15.38
C PRO A 432 32.27 -8.35 14.59
N ARG A 433 33.28 -7.85 13.87
CA ARG A 433 33.10 -6.72 12.94
C ARG A 433 32.42 -7.14 11.67
N GLU A 434 32.82 -8.26 11.11
CA GLU A 434 32.30 -8.79 9.86
C GLU A 434 31.30 -9.93 10.15
N ALA A 435 30.18 -9.93 9.44
CA ALA A 435 29.12 -10.91 9.67
C ALA A 435 29.61 -12.36 9.41
N VAL A 436 30.51 -12.57 8.48
CA VAL A 436 31.11 -13.89 8.17
C VAL A 436 31.84 -14.52 9.37
N GLU A 437 32.21 -13.73 10.36
CA GLU A 437 32.86 -14.20 11.59
C GLU A 437 31.86 -14.63 12.68
N VAL A 438 30.56 -14.34 12.50
CA VAL A 438 29.48 -14.68 13.45
C VAL A 438 29.45 -16.18 13.77
N PRO A 439 29.56 -17.12 12.82
CA PRO A 439 29.56 -18.54 13.13
C PRO A 439 30.71 -18.96 14.04
N ASN A 440 31.87 -18.39 13.83
CA ASN A 440 33.06 -18.67 14.67
C ASN A 440 32.87 -18.08 16.07
N TYR A 441 32.33 -16.86 16.18
CA TYR A 441 32.05 -16.21 17.46
C TYR A 441 31.05 -17.03 18.29
N LEU A 442 29.94 -17.47 17.68
CA LEU A 442 28.89 -18.24 18.33
C LEU A 442 29.39 -19.60 18.86
N LYS A 443 30.31 -20.25 18.11
CA LYS A 443 30.85 -21.59 18.48
C LYS A 443 31.98 -21.52 19.50
N ASN A 444 32.82 -20.49 19.47
CA ASN A 444 34.08 -20.49 20.20
C ASN A 444 34.20 -19.38 21.27
N VAL A 445 33.41 -18.31 21.17
CA VAL A 445 33.50 -17.16 22.07
C VAL A 445 32.29 -17.05 23.00
N TRP A 446 31.08 -17.25 22.44
CA TRP A 446 29.86 -17.16 23.24
C TRP A 446 29.80 -18.24 24.32
N LYS A 447 29.44 -17.83 25.55
CA LYS A 447 29.10 -18.72 26.65
C LYS A 447 27.95 -18.10 27.44
N ALA A 448 26.97 -18.93 27.81
CA ALA A 448 25.82 -18.51 28.59
C ALA A 448 26.20 -18.17 30.03
N ASP A 449 27.26 -18.85 30.59
CA ASP A 449 27.74 -18.71 31.96
C ASP A 449 28.76 -17.57 32.14
#